data_9545d173baead72ab31ce186f13873b4
#
_entry.id   9545d173baead72ab31ce186f13873b4
#
_cell.length_a   1.000
_cell.length_b   1.000
_cell.length_c   1.000
_cell.angle_alpha   90.00
_cell.angle_beta   90.00
_cell.angle_gamma   90.00
#
_symmetry.space_group_name_H-M   'P 1'
#
loop_
_entity.id
_entity.type
_entity.pdbx_description
1 polymer ?
#
loop_
_entity_poly.entity_id
_entity_poly.type
_entity_poly.pdbx_seq_one_letter_code
_entity_poly.pdbx_strand_id
1 'polypeptide(L)'
;MMVPSIDLQGANAVQLEGGRELRLDAGDPRPIADRFGLVGEIAVIDLDAAMGNGSNREVIRDLIGRARCRVGGGIRDVDSALAWLDAGAEKVILGTAARPEILRELPRERVIVALDAYDGEIVVEGWRTRTGLDVIDRMRELRELAGGFLVTMVEREGRMGGFDFDFAERIAAERGDCGLTVAGGIRNSEEIARLDNMGLDVQVGMALYTEAISLAQGFLAPLQARLGNGPWPTVVCDEAGQALGLVYSDEESVRNALDSGRGVYHSRRRGLWVK
;
A
#
# COMPACT_ATOMS: atom_id res chain seq x y z
N MET A 1 2.87 1.56 8.49
CA MET A 1 3.92 1.67 7.44
C MET A 1 3.32 2.24 6.16
N MET A 2 4.08 3.05 5.38
CA MET A 2 3.60 3.49 4.04
C MET A 2 3.68 2.34 3.03
N VAL A 3 2.62 2.18 2.23
CA VAL A 3 2.51 1.21 1.12
C VAL A 3 2.25 2.01 -0.17
N PRO A 4 3.25 2.23 -1.02
CA PRO A 4 3.03 2.87 -2.31
C PRO A 4 2.09 2.05 -3.20
N SER A 5 1.20 2.70 -3.97
CA SER A 5 0.32 1.99 -4.90
C SER A 5 0.65 2.27 -6.36
N ILE A 6 0.45 1.24 -7.19
CA ILE A 6 0.51 1.30 -8.65
C ILE A 6 -0.83 0.78 -9.17
N ASP A 7 -1.63 1.67 -9.71
CA ASP A 7 -2.88 1.33 -10.36
C ASP A 7 -2.62 1.17 -11.86
N LEU A 8 -3.04 0.05 -12.44
CA LEU A 8 -2.77 -0.30 -13.83
C LEU A 8 -4.02 -0.16 -14.71
N GLN A 9 -3.87 0.58 -15.81
CA GLN A 9 -4.85 0.68 -16.87
C GLN A 9 -4.15 0.71 -18.23
N GLY A 10 -4.52 -0.17 -19.16
CA GLY A 10 -3.89 -0.25 -20.48
C GLY A 10 -2.39 -0.52 -20.43
N ALA A 11 -1.92 -1.32 -19.48
CA ALA A 11 -0.51 -1.61 -19.17
C ALA A 11 0.32 -0.45 -18.60
N ASN A 12 -0.26 0.73 -18.39
CA ASN A 12 0.37 1.90 -17.78
C ASN A 12 0.01 2.03 -16.31
N ALA A 13 0.91 2.64 -15.55
CA ALA A 13 0.63 3.14 -14.21
C ALA A 13 -0.19 4.44 -14.32
N VAL A 14 -1.34 4.48 -13.65
CA VAL A 14 -2.25 5.63 -13.70
C VAL A 14 -2.66 6.08 -12.31
N GLN A 15 -3.17 7.32 -12.24
CA GLN A 15 -3.85 7.82 -11.05
C GLN A 15 -5.22 8.38 -11.42
N LEU A 16 -6.25 7.91 -10.73
CA LEU A 16 -7.62 8.35 -10.92
C LEU A 16 -8.08 9.25 -9.79
N GLU A 17 -8.95 10.21 -10.07
CA GLU A 17 -9.74 10.90 -9.05
C GLU A 17 -11.12 10.28 -8.95
N GLY A 18 -11.51 9.93 -7.72
CA GLY A 18 -12.78 9.28 -7.45
C GLY A 18 -12.97 7.95 -8.20
N GLY A 19 -11.86 7.27 -8.55
CA GLY A 19 -11.85 5.99 -9.26
C GLY A 19 -12.35 6.06 -10.71
N ARG A 20 -12.47 7.25 -11.30
CA ARG A 20 -13.08 7.41 -12.63
C ARG A 20 -12.34 8.36 -13.55
N GLU A 21 -11.94 9.50 -13.06
CA GLU A 21 -11.33 10.53 -13.87
C GLU A 21 -9.81 10.34 -13.90
N LEU A 22 -9.27 10.06 -15.09
CA LEU A 22 -7.82 9.96 -15.28
C LEU A 22 -7.19 11.32 -15.03
N ARG A 23 -6.36 11.41 -13.99
CA ARG A 23 -5.61 12.62 -13.63
C ARG A 23 -4.17 12.57 -14.07
N LEU A 24 -3.60 11.37 -14.06
CA LEU A 24 -2.20 11.19 -14.43
C LEU A 24 -2.02 9.83 -15.08
N ASP A 25 -1.31 9.80 -16.21
CA ASP A 25 -0.72 8.62 -16.82
C ASP A 25 0.80 8.71 -16.64
N ALA A 26 1.34 7.84 -15.79
CA ALA A 26 2.77 7.80 -15.48
C ALA A 26 3.55 6.85 -16.42
N GLY A 27 2.88 6.23 -17.37
CA GLY A 27 3.47 5.32 -18.34
C GLY A 27 3.93 3.98 -17.77
N ASP A 28 5.11 3.51 -18.16
CA ASP A 28 5.63 2.18 -17.77
C ASP A 28 5.73 2.03 -16.25
N PRO A 29 5.02 1.06 -15.63
CA PRO A 29 5.04 0.85 -14.19
C PRO A 29 6.34 0.24 -13.65
N ARG A 30 7.20 -0.34 -14.50
CA ARG A 30 8.40 -1.07 -14.06
C ARG A 30 9.42 -0.20 -13.29
N PRO A 31 9.83 0.97 -13.82
CA PRO A 31 10.73 1.87 -13.08
C PRO A 31 10.10 2.38 -11.77
N ILE A 32 8.76 2.52 -11.75
CA ILE A 32 8.01 2.94 -10.57
C ILE A 32 8.06 1.83 -9.52
N ALA A 33 7.85 0.57 -9.90
CA ALA A 33 7.94 -0.58 -9.01
C ALA A 33 9.36 -0.77 -8.44
N ASP A 34 10.40 -0.62 -9.28
CA ASP A 34 11.80 -0.66 -8.84
C ASP A 34 12.08 0.40 -7.76
N ARG A 35 11.55 1.62 -7.94
CA ARG A 35 11.70 2.72 -6.99
C ARG A 35 10.85 2.52 -5.73
N PHE A 36 9.58 2.18 -5.88
CA PHE A 36 8.64 2.03 -4.75
C PHE A 36 8.99 0.80 -3.89
N GLY A 37 9.48 -0.27 -4.51
CA GLY A 37 9.93 -1.48 -3.81
C GLY A 37 11.09 -1.27 -2.84
N LEU A 38 11.85 -0.17 -2.97
CA LEU A 38 12.92 0.17 -2.04
C LEU A 38 12.44 0.45 -0.61
N VAL A 39 11.18 0.81 -0.41
CA VAL A 39 10.63 1.14 0.91
C VAL A 39 9.77 0.02 1.52
N GLY A 40 9.57 -1.09 0.81
CA GLY A 40 8.83 -2.24 1.32
C GLY A 40 7.83 -2.84 0.34
N GLU A 41 6.69 -3.33 0.86
CA GLU A 41 5.61 -3.84 0.03
C GLU A 41 4.95 -2.71 -0.77
N ILE A 42 4.56 -3.01 -2.01
CA ILE A 42 3.77 -2.11 -2.86
C ILE A 42 2.40 -2.74 -3.15
N ALA A 43 1.36 -1.92 -3.31
CA ALA A 43 0.07 -2.37 -3.80
C ALA A 43 0.02 -2.22 -5.31
N VAL A 44 -0.41 -3.28 -6.03
CA VAL A 44 -0.58 -3.27 -7.49
C VAL A 44 -2.01 -3.64 -7.80
N ILE A 45 -2.76 -2.71 -8.38
CA ILE A 45 -4.20 -2.85 -8.63
C ILE A 45 -4.48 -2.89 -10.13
N ASP A 46 -5.02 -4.00 -10.62
CA ASP A 46 -5.46 -4.14 -12.01
C ASP A 46 -6.86 -3.52 -12.19
N LEU A 47 -6.89 -2.26 -12.63
CA LEU A 47 -8.15 -1.54 -12.84
C LEU A 47 -8.94 -2.11 -14.04
N ASP A 48 -8.26 -2.56 -15.10
CA ASP A 48 -8.94 -3.16 -16.24
C ASP A 48 -9.64 -4.46 -15.84
N ALA A 49 -8.97 -5.32 -15.08
CA ALA A 49 -9.58 -6.54 -14.56
C ALA A 49 -10.69 -6.26 -13.55
N ALA A 50 -10.54 -5.25 -12.70
CA ALA A 50 -11.57 -4.84 -11.74
C ALA A 50 -12.84 -4.38 -12.44
N MET A 51 -12.70 -3.61 -13.54
CA MET A 51 -13.81 -3.09 -14.34
C MET A 51 -14.33 -4.06 -15.40
N GLY A 52 -13.66 -5.20 -15.62
CA GLY A 52 -14.02 -6.17 -16.65
C GLY A 52 -13.67 -5.74 -18.09
N ASN A 53 -12.73 -4.82 -18.24
CA ASN A 53 -12.31 -4.22 -19.51
C ASN A 53 -11.02 -4.85 -20.08
N GLY A 54 -10.51 -5.89 -19.46
CA GLY A 54 -9.26 -6.54 -19.85
C GLY A 54 -8.46 -7.07 -18.67
N SER A 55 -7.15 -7.15 -18.81
CA SER A 55 -6.24 -7.58 -17.74
C SER A 55 -4.81 -7.14 -18.00
N ASN A 56 -4.10 -6.74 -16.96
CA ASN A 56 -2.68 -6.39 -16.98
C ASN A 56 -1.79 -7.52 -16.43
N ARG A 57 -2.24 -8.77 -16.54
CA ARG A 57 -1.63 -9.96 -15.91
C ARG A 57 -0.13 -10.09 -16.18
N GLU A 58 0.32 -9.89 -17.42
CA GLU A 58 1.73 -10.01 -17.76
C GLU A 58 2.59 -8.92 -17.12
N VAL A 59 2.08 -7.70 -17.11
CA VAL A 59 2.73 -6.57 -16.43
C VAL A 59 2.86 -6.85 -14.93
N ILE A 60 1.78 -7.29 -14.28
CA ILE A 60 1.79 -7.61 -12.84
C ILE A 60 2.79 -8.71 -12.50
N ARG A 61 2.90 -9.76 -13.34
CA ARG A 61 3.91 -10.81 -13.15
C ARG A 61 5.34 -10.27 -13.21
N ASP A 62 5.60 -9.32 -14.10
CA ASP A 62 6.89 -8.66 -14.18
C ASP A 62 7.16 -7.79 -12.92
N LEU A 63 6.13 -7.07 -12.44
CA LEU A 63 6.25 -6.27 -11.21
C LEU A 63 6.50 -7.14 -9.96
N ILE A 64 5.88 -8.32 -9.86
CA ILE A 64 6.10 -9.30 -8.78
C ILE A 64 7.58 -9.75 -8.76
N GLY A 65 8.21 -9.88 -9.92
CA GLY A 65 9.65 -10.19 -10.02
C GLY A 65 10.58 -9.05 -9.58
N ARG A 66 10.07 -7.82 -9.40
CA ARG A 66 10.83 -6.61 -9.08
C ARG A 66 10.65 -6.14 -7.63
N ALA A 67 9.47 -6.34 -7.07
CA ALA A 67 9.10 -5.85 -5.73
C ALA A 67 8.14 -6.81 -5.04
N ARG A 68 8.06 -6.69 -3.71
CA ARG A 68 7.08 -7.43 -2.91
C ARG A 68 5.70 -6.81 -3.13
N CYS A 69 4.84 -7.50 -3.88
CA CYS A 69 3.56 -6.96 -4.33
C CYS A 69 2.37 -7.53 -3.54
N ARG A 70 1.47 -6.64 -3.11
CA ARG A 70 0.09 -6.94 -2.75
C ARG A 70 -0.73 -6.75 -4.03
N VAL A 71 -1.31 -7.82 -4.58
CA VAL A 71 -2.00 -7.78 -5.87
C VAL A 71 -3.50 -7.75 -5.70
N GLY A 72 -4.16 -6.78 -6.34
CA GLY A 72 -5.62 -6.64 -6.34
C GLY A 72 -6.16 -6.29 -7.72
N GLY A 73 -7.50 -6.25 -7.81
CA GLY A 73 -8.20 -5.97 -9.06
C GLY A 73 -8.58 -7.23 -9.83
N GLY A 74 -9.88 -7.45 -10.01
CA GLY A 74 -10.41 -8.53 -10.83
C GLY A 74 -10.27 -9.96 -10.26
N ILE A 75 -9.82 -10.15 -9.04
CA ILE A 75 -9.78 -11.46 -8.37
C ILE A 75 -11.20 -11.83 -7.94
N ARG A 76 -11.79 -12.88 -8.55
CA ARG A 76 -13.20 -13.22 -8.38
C ARG A 76 -13.46 -14.60 -7.75
N ASP A 77 -12.46 -15.46 -7.70
CA ASP A 77 -12.54 -16.84 -7.23
C ASP A 77 -11.24 -17.31 -6.58
N VAL A 78 -11.26 -18.51 -6.00
CA VAL A 78 -10.12 -19.12 -5.32
C VAL A 78 -8.96 -19.36 -6.29
N ASP A 79 -9.25 -19.87 -7.49
CA ASP A 79 -8.22 -20.22 -8.48
C ASP A 79 -7.42 -18.99 -8.92
N SER A 80 -8.10 -17.88 -9.17
CA SER A 80 -7.44 -16.61 -9.54
C SER A 80 -6.62 -16.03 -8.41
N ALA A 81 -7.07 -16.17 -7.15
CA ALA A 81 -6.31 -15.75 -5.98
C ALA A 81 -5.04 -16.60 -5.79
N LEU A 82 -5.18 -17.94 -5.84
CA LEU A 82 -4.05 -18.86 -5.72
C LEU A 82 -3.05 -18.67 -6.86
N ALA A 83 -3.50 -18.44 -8.09
CA ALA A 83 -2.62 -18.20 -9.24
C ALA A 83 -1.72 -16.96 -9.06
N TRP A 84 -2.17 -15.92 -8.34
CA TRP A 84 -1.33 -14.77 -7.98
C TRP A 84 -0.34 -15.09 -6.86
N LEU A 85 -0.78 -15.85 -5.85
CA LEU A 85 0.10 -16.30 -4.76
C LEU A 85 1.20 -17.21 -5.28
N ASP A 86 0.88 -18.13 -6.19
CA ASP A 86 1.83 -19.03 -6.87
C ASP A 86 2.78 -18.28 -7.80
N ALA A 87 2.33 -17.18 -8.39
CA ALA A 87 3.19 -16.29 -9.19
C ALA A 87 4.17 -15.47 -8.34
N GLY A 88 4.08 -15.53 -6.99
CA GLY A 88 4.97 -14.85 -6.06
C GLY A 88 4.42 -13.56 -5.46
N ALA A 89 3.13 -13.23 -5.68
CA ALA A 89 2.53 -12.10 -4.96
C ALA A 89 2.62 -12.32 -3.45
N GLU A 90 3.03 -11.32 -2.70
CA GLU A 90 3.11 -11.39 -1.22
C GLU A 90 1.74 -11.61 -0.60
N LYS A 91 0.74 -10.88 -1.06
CA LYS A 91 -0.66 -10.98 -0.64
C LYS A 91 -1.59 -10.73 -1.82
N VAL A 92 -2.82 -11.23 -1.71
CA VAL A 92 -3.91 -10.92 -2.63
C VAL A 92 -4.94 -10.01 -1.97
N ILE A 93 -5.49 -9.07 -2.73
CA ILE A 93 -6.49 -8.12 -2.28
C ILE A 93 -7.82 -8.47 -2.96
N LEU A 94 -8.80 -8.93 -2.19
CA LEU A 94 -10.13 -9.30 -2.65
C LEU A 94 -11.14 -8.21 -2.25
N GLY A 95 -11.86 -7.66 -3.23
CA GLY A 95 -12.99 -6.76 -3.02
C GLY A 95 -14.32 -7.51 -2.97
N THR A 96 -15.15 -7.37 -3.98
CA THR A 96 -16.51 -7.97 -4.07
C THR A 96 -16.52 -9.51 -3.89
N ALA A 97 -15.42 -10.18 -4.22
CA ALA A 97 -15.27 -11.62 -4.05
C ALA A 97 -14.92 -12.04 -2.61
N ALA A 98 -14.70 -11.11 -1.68
CA ALA A 98 -14.40 -11.41 -0.28
C ALA A 98 -15.63 -11.95 0.44
N ARG A 99 -15.99 -13.19 0.16
CA ARG A 99 -17.10 -13.94 0.78
C ARG A 99 -16.55 -15.09 1.60
N PRO A 100 -17.19 -15.49 2.71
CA PRO A 100 -16.71 -16.56 3.57
C PRO A 100 -16.38 -17.87 2.85
N GLU A 101 -17.11 -18.20 1.77
CA GLU A 101 -16.90 -19.43 0.99
C GLU A 101 -15.57 -19.40 0.24
N ILE A 102 -15.16 -18.23 -0.27
CA ILE A 102 -13.88 -18.05 -0.97
C ILE A 102 -12.75 -17.91 0.05
N LEU A 103 -12.95 -17.09 1.09
CA LEU A 103 -11.89 -16.81 2.06
C LEU A 103 -11.41 -18.04 2.82
N ARG A 104 -12.30 -19.00 3.13
CA ARG A 104 -11.94 -20.25 3.82
C ARG A 104 -11.00 -21.16 3.04
N GLU A 105 -10.97 -21.03 1.71
CA GLU A 105 -10.12 -21.83 0.82
C GLU A 105 -8.72 -21.21 0.59
N LEU A 106 -8.48 -20.00 1.13
CA LEU A 106 -7.25 -19.24 0.93
C LEU A 106 -6.39 -19.19 2.20
N PRO A 107 -5.06 -19.09 2.08
CA PRO A 107 -4.19 -18.89 3.25
C PRO A 107 -4.48 -17.52 3.88
N ARG A 108 -5.14 -17.52 5.03
CA ARG A 108 -5.68 -16.35 5.74
C ARG A 108 -4.68 -15.20 5.80
N GLU A 109 -3.44 -15.46 6.21
CA GLU A 109 -2.39 -14.48 6.43
C GLU A 109 -1.93 -13.76 5.13
N ARG A 110 -2.27 -14.32 3.98
CA ARG A 110 -1.95 -13.77 2.66
C ARG A 110 -3.14 -13.10 1.97
N VAL A 111 -4.26 -12.97 2.68
CA VAL A 111 -5.49 -12.37 2.14
C VAL A 111 -5.76 -11.03 2.81
N ILE A 112 -5.96 -10.01 1.98
CA ILE A 112 -6.45 -8.70 2.35
C ILE A 112 -7.85 -8.54 1.78
N VAL A 113 -8.82 -8.16 2.62
CA VAL A 113 -10.18 -7.81 2.18
C VAL A 113 -10.23 -6.32 1.94
N ALA A 114 -10.53 -5.92 0.69
CA ALA A 114 -10.77 -4.52 0.34
C ALA A 114 -12.22 -4.13 0.63
N LEU A 115 -12.38 -3.06 1.39
CA LEU A 115 -13.65 -2.44 1.76
C LEU A 115 -13.62 -0.98 1.30
N ASP A 116 -14.17 -0.71 0.12
CA ASP A 116 -14.30 0.64 -0.38
C ASP A 116 -15.50 1.29 0.29
N ALA A 117 -15.27 2.39 0.98
CA ALA A 117 -16.25 3.06 1.82
C ALA A 117 -16.60 4.46 1.31
N TYR A 118 -17.86 4.78 1.30
CA TYR A 118 -18.36 6.14 1.14
C TYR A 118 -19.18 6.50 2.39
N ASP A 119 -18.67 7.44 3.18
CA ASP A 119 -19.31 7.85 4.46
C ASP A 119 -19.58 6.64 5.40
N GLY A 120 -18.59 5.72 5.48
CA GLY A 120 -18.66 4.50 6.30
C GLY A 120 -19.51 3.36 5.73
N GLU A 121 -20.23 3.56 4.62
CA GLU A 121 -21.01 2.54 3.93
C GLU A 121 -20.20 1.90 2.80
N ILE A 122 -20.22 0.57 2.68
CA ILE A 122 -19.52 -0.15 1.62
C ILE A 122 -20.14 0.15 0.27
N VAL A 123 -19.28 0.45 -0.71
CA VAL A 123 -19.63 0.64 -2.11
C VAL A 123 -18.96 -0.43 -2.97
N VAL A 124 -19.62 -0.80 -4.05
CA VAL A 124 -19.16 -1.86 -4.98
C VAL A 124 -19.32 -1.40 -6.45
N GLU A 125 -18.95 -2.28 -7.40
CA GLU A 125 -19.12 -2.04 -8.85
C GLU A 125 -18.40 -0.76 -9.32
N GLY A 126 -17.16 -0.56 -8.91
CA GLY A 126 -16.41 0.66 -9.23
C GLY A 126 -17.01 1.90 -8.56
N TRP A 127 -17.45 1.72 -7.31
CA TRP A 127 -17.99 2.76 -6.42
C TRP A 127 -19.31 3.38 -6.89
N ARG A 128 -20.10 2.61 -7.65
CA ARG A 128 -21.39 3.10 -8.21
C ARG A 128 -22.58 2.70 -7.36
N THR A 129 -22.48 1.59 -6.67
CA THR A 129 -23.58 0.98 -5.94
C THR A 129 -23.29 0.98 -4.44
N ARG A 130 -24.15 1.61 -3.66
CA ARG A 130 -24.16 1.51 -2.20
C ARG A 130 -24.83 0.21 -1.79
N THR A 131 -24.25 -0.48 -0.82
CA THR A 131 -24.73 -1.80 -0.39
C THR A 131 -25.66 -1.77 0.81
N GLY A 132 -25.71 -0.67 1.54
CA GLY A 132 -26.37 -0.58 2.84
C GLY A 132 -25.60 -1.26 3.98
N LEU A 133 -24.40 -1.79 3.72
CA LEU A 133 -23.56 -2.48 4.71
C LEU A 133 -22.55 -1.50 5.30
N ASP A 134 -22.45 -1.50 6.62
CA ASP A 134 -21.43 -0.72 7.34
C ASP A 134 -20.06 -1.43 7.26
N VAL A 135 -18.97 -0.65 7.10
CA VAL A 135 -17.59 -1.16 7.02
C VAL A 135 -17.19 -1.93 8.27
N ILE A 136 -17.53 -1.41 9.44
CA ILE A 136 -17.19 -2.00 10.74
C ILE A 136 -17.87 -3.35 10.91
N ASP A 137 -19.16 -3.44 10.57
CA ASP A 137 -19.91 -4.70 10.67
C ASP A 137 -19.33 -5.76 9.72
N ARG A 138 -18.92 -5.35 8.52
CA ARG A 138 -18.26 -6.26 7.57
C ARG A 138 -16.88 -6.68 8.05
N MET A 139 -16.10 -5.80 8.66
CA MET A 139 -14.81 -6.16 9.27
C MET A 139 -15.02 -7.20 10.39
N ARG A 140 -15.99 -7.00 11.26
CA ARG A 140 -16.31 -7.98 12.34
C ARG A 140 -16.68 -9.36 11.80
N GLU A 141 -17.44 -9.40 10.71
CA GLU A 141 -17.85 -10.66 10.06
C GLU A 141 -16.65 -11.42 9.47
N LEU A 142 -15.68 -10.70 8.86
CA LEU A 142 -14.62 -11.32 8.06
C LEU A 142 -13.26 -11.43 8.75
N ARG A 143 -13.05 -10.82 9.91
CA ARG A 143 -11.74 -10.75 10.56
C ARG A 143 -11.13 -12.11 10.93
N GLU A 144 -11.94 -13.14 11.14
CA GLU A 144 -11.44 -14.49 11.42
C GLU A 144 -11.00 -15.22 10.13
N LEU A 145 -11.37 -14.69 8.96
CA LEU A 145 -11.13 -15.29 7.64
C LEU A 145 -10.07 -14.53 6.82
N ALA A 146 -9.68 -13.32 7.24
CA ALA A 146 -8.73 -12.47 6.55
C ALA A 146 -7.50 -12.21 7.43
N GLY A 147 -6.33 -12.08 6.81
CA GLY A 147 -5.10 -11.60 7.47
C GLY A 147 -5.02 -10.10 7.57
N GLY A 148 -5.80 -9.38 6.74
CA GLY A 148 -5.84 -7.92 6.77
C GLY A 148 -7.03 -7.32 6.05
N PHE A 149 -7.20 -6.02 6.26
CA PHE A 149 -8.18 -5.19 5.56
C PHE A 149 -7.48 -4.04 4.84
N LEU A 150 -8.03 -3.65 3.70
CA LEU A 150 -7.75 -2.38 3.03
C LEU A 150 -9.05 -1.57 3.02
N VAL A 151 -9.09 -0.46 3.73
CA VAL A 151 -10.26 0.43 3.77
C VAL A 151 -9.95 1.68 2.98
N THR A 152 -10.67 1.89 1.86
CA THR A 152 -10.51 3.06 1.00
C THR A 152 -11.64 4.05 1.24
N MET A 153 -11.32 5.30 1.57
CA MET A 153 -12.28 6.41 1.64
C MET A 153 -12.49 6.98 0.23
N VAL A 154 -13.48 6.46 -0.49
CA VAL A 154 -13.65 6.74 -1.93
C VAL A 154 -14.00 8.20 -2.23
N GLU A 155 -14.68 8.89 -1.31
CA GLU A 155 -15.02 10.32 -1.42
C GLU A 155 -13.78 11.22 -1.33
N ARG A 156 -12.66 10.70 -0.82
CA ARG A 156 -11.38 11.41 -0.68
C ARG A 156 -10.31 10.94 -1.66
N GLU A 157 -10.59 9.83 -2.40
CA GLU A 157 -9.62 9.20 -3.28
C GLU A 157 -9.16 10.14 -4.41
N GLY A 158 -7.83 10.24 -4.59
CA GLY A 158 -7.20 11.09 -5.58
C GLY A 158 -7.24 12.61 -5.29
N ARG A 159 -7.91 13.04 -4.20
CA ARG A 159 -8.15 14.48 -3.93
C ARG A 159 -7.15 15.13 -2.97
N MET A 160 -6.34 14.34 -2.28
CA MET A 160 -5.39 14.82 -1.25
C MET A 160 -6.03 15.81 -0.25
N GLY A 161 -7.28 15.57 0.14
CA GLY A 161 -8.06 16.42 1.05
C GLY A 161 -7.82 16.18 2.54
N GLY A 162 -6.96 15.22 2.86
CA GLY A 162 -6.69 14.75 4.22
C GLY A 162 -7.53 13.54 4.62
N PHE A 163 -7.03 12.76 5.60
CA PHE A 163 -7.69 11.55 6.11
C PHE A 163 -8.67 11.87 7.25
N ASP A 164 -9.70 11.03 7.43
CA ASP A 164 -10.60 11.10 8.56
C ASP A 164 -10.07 10.26 9.72
N PHE A 165 -9.48 10.92 10.71
CA PHE A 165 -8.86 10.24 11.84
C PHE A 165 -9.87 9.65 12.82
N ASP A 166 -11.05 10.23 12.95
CA ASP A 166 -12.10 9.69 13.81
C ASP A 166 -12.62 8.37 13.23
N PHE A 167 -12.76 8.30 11.92
CA PHE A 167 -13.09 7.06 11.23
C PHE A 167 -11.95 6.04 11.35
N ALA A 168 -10.67 6.48 11.20
CA ALA A 168 -9.52 5.61 11.40
C ALA A 168 -9.48 4.97 12.79
N GLU A 169 -9.75 5.74 13.86
CA GLU A 169 -9.83 5.23 15.23
C GLU A 169 -10.92 4.17 15.40
N ARG A 170 -12.10 4.41 14.81
CA ARG A 170 -13.22 3.47 14.86
C ARG A 170 -12.90 2.13 14.19
N ILE A 171 -12.35 2.15 12.97
CA ILE A 171 -12.00 0.90 12.25
C ILE A 171 -10.79 0.21 12.89
N ALA A 172 -9.82 0.96 13.43
CA ALA A 172 -8.66 0.40 14.13
C ALA A 172 -9.07 -0.42 15.37
N ALA A 173 -10.10 0.02 16.10
CA ALA A 173 -10.62 -0.68 17.28
C ALA A 173 -11.26 -2.03 16.95
N GLU A 174 -11.71 -2.24 15.72
CA GLU A 174 -12.48 -3.42 15.31
C GLU A 174 -11.69 -4.45 14.51
N ARG A 175 -10.44 -4.15 14.14
CA ARG A 175 -9.63 -5.02 13.27
C ARG A 175 -9.25 -6.38 13.89
N GLY A 176 -9.30 -6.51 15.23
CA GLY A 176 -8.77 -7.70 15.92
C GLY A 176 -7.26 -7.87 15.72
N ASP A 177 -6.83 -9.07 15.33
CA ASP A 177 -5.45 -9.41 15.00
C ASP A 177 -5.08 -9.15 13.51
N CYS A 178 -6.04 -8.67 12.71
CA CYS A 178 -5.81 -8.36 11.30
C CYS A 178 -4.92 -7.13 11.12
N GLY A 179 -4.07 -7.17 10.10
CA GLY A 179 -3.45 -5.96 9.56
C GLY A 179 -4.53 -5.01 9.04
N LEU A 180 -4.32 -3.70 9.17
CA LEU A 180 -5.26 -2.71 8.62
C LEU A 180 -4.50 -1.66 7.82
N THR A 181 -4.81 -1.60 6.54
CA THR A 181 -4.32 -0.58 5.61
C THR A 181 -5.45 0.39 5.32
N VAL A 182 -5.15 1.67 5.31
CA VAL A 182 -6.10 2.72 4.92
C VAL A 182 -5.63 3.44 3.66
N ALA A 183 -6.58 3.86 2.83
CA ALA A 183 -6.34 4.58 1.58
C ALA A 183 -7.36 5.70 1.38
N GLY A 184 -7.04 6.64 0.50
CA GLY A 184 -7.93 7.75 0.11
C GLY A 184 -7.62 9.04 0.85
N GLY A 185 -7.21 10.08 0.11
CA GLY A 185 -7.09 11.44 0.58
C GLY A 185 -5.79 11.84 1.29
N ILE A 186 -4.82 10.96 1.46
CA ILE A 186 -3.52 11.30 2.10
C ILE A 186 -2.87 12.48 1.38
N ARG A 187 -2.51 13.52 2.12
CA ARG A 187 -1.97 14.77 1.57
C ARG A 187 -0.55 15.11 2.00
N ASN A 188 -0.09 14.62 3.16
CA ASN A 188 1.23 14.92 3.71
C ASN A 188 1.80 13.79 4.56
N SER A 189 3.06 13.88 4.92
CA SER A 189 3.79 12.86 5.68
C SER A 189 3.36 12.79 7.15
N GLU A 190 2.86 13.88 7.74
CA GLU A 190 2.36 13.91 9.11
C GLU A 190 1.11 13.02 9.27
N GLU A 191 0.25 12.96 8.26
CA GLU A 191 -0.90 12.04 8.26
C GLU A 191 -0.45 10.59 8.24
N ILE A 192 0.59 10.26 7.45
CA ILE A 192 1.19 8.92 7.43
C ILE A 192 1.72 8.55 8.82
N ALA A 193 2.48 9.45 9.46
CA ALA A 193 3.00 9.23 10.79
C ALA A 193 1.90 9.04 11.84
N ARG A 194 0.83 9.84 11.78
CA ARG A 194 -0.29 9.75 12.70
C ARG A 194 -1.04 8.41 12.55
N LEU A 195 -1.33 7.99 11.34
CA LEU A 195 -1.98 6.70 11.07
C LEU A 195 -1.10 5.51 11.47
N ASP A 196 0.21 5.58 11.20
CA ASP A 196 1.16 4.55 11.63
C ASP A 196 1.24 4.44 13.17
N ASN A 197 1.16 5.54 13.90
CA ASN A 197 1.10 5.53 15.36
C ASN A 197 -0.19 4.87 15.91
N MET A 198 -1.26 4.83 15.12
CA MET A 198 -2.49 4.08 15.40
C MET A 198 -2.35 2.59 15.03
N GLY A 199 -1.19 2.16 14.52
CA GLY A 199 -0.90 0.80 14.08
C GLY A 199 -1.52 0.47 12.71
N LEU A 200 -1.73 1.46 11.86
CA LEU A 200 -2.28 1.31 10.52
C LEU A 200 -1.19 1.42 9.45
N ASP A 201 -1.29 0.57 8.42
CA ASP A 201 -0.58 0.81 7.18
C ASP A 201 -1.30 1.89 6.37
N VAL A 202 -0.57 2.63 5.55
CA VAL A 202 -1.11 3.74 4.76
C VAL A 202 -0.79 3.53 3.30
N GLN A 203 -1.79 3.22 2.49
CA GLN A 203 -1.62 3.12 1.04
C GLN A 203 -1.62 4.52 0.43
N VAL A 204 -0.60 4.84 -0.37
CA VAL A 204 -0.39 6.17 -0.94
C VAL A 204 -0.18 6.06 -2.45
N GLY A 205 -1.04 6.69 -3.23
CA GLY A 205 -0.94 6.83 -4.68
C GLY A 205 -0.64 8.27 -5.09
N MET A 206 -1.67 9.04 -5.39
CA MET A 206 -1.60 10.38 -5.98
C MET A 206 -0.51 11.29 -5.38
N ALA A 207 -0.38 11.32 -4.06
CA ALA A 207 0.58 12.19 -3.38
C ALA A 207 2.05 11.85 -3.69
N LEU A 208 2.37 10.57 -4.01
CA LEU A 208 3.70 10.15 -4.45
C LEU A 208 3.95 10.49 -5.92
N TYR A 209 2.94 10.34 -6.78
CA TYR A 209 3.05 10.64 -8.21
C TYR A 209 3.11 12.12 -8.51
N THR A 210 2.45 12.95 -7.73
CA THR A 210 2.49 14.42 -7.83
C THR A 210 3.65 15.05 -7.06
N GLU A 211 4.47 14.22 -6.40
CA GLU A 211 5.58 14.65 -5.52
C GLU A 211 5.14 15.57 -4.36
N ALA A 212 3.85 15.60 -4.03
CA ALA A 212 3.37 16.26 -2.82
C ALA A 212 3.98 15.64 -1.54
N ILE A 213 4.30 14.34 -1.62
CA ILE A 213 5.09 13.61 -0.64
C ILE A 213 6.19 12.88 -1.40
N SER A 214 7.46 13.13 -1.08
CA SER A 214 8.55 12.30 -1.63
C SER A 214 8.54 10.91 -1.00
N LEU A 215 9.09 9.91 -1.71
CA LEU A 215 9.18 8.54 -1.20
C LEU A 215 9.92 8.49 0.15
N ALA A 216 11.00 9.27 0.28
CA ALA A 216 11.78 9.37 1.52
C ALA A 216 10.96 9.99 2.66
N GLN A 217 10.22 11.07 2.41
CA GLN A 217 9.36 11.70 3.42
C GLN A 217 8.29 10.73 3.95
N GLY A 218 7.58 10.04 3.03
CA GLY A 218 6.56 9.07 3.43
C GLY A 218 7.13 7.89 4.21
N PHE A 219 8.28 7.37 3.79
CA PHE A 219 8.97 6.27 4.47
C PHE A 219 9.49 6.66 5.87
N LEU A 220 10.05 7.85 6.00
CA LEU A 220 10.66 8.32 7.25
C LEU A 220 9.68 8.89 8.28
N ALA A 221 8.52 9.36 7.86
CA ALA A 221 7.58 10.04 8.73
C ALA A 221 7.24 9.27 10.02
N PRO A 222 6.93 7.96 9.98
CA PRO A 222 6.69 7.17 11.19
C PRO A 222 7.92 7.05 12.09
N LEU A 223 9.11 6.96 11.51
CA LEU A 223 10.37 6.86 12.25
C LEU A 223 10.70 8.18 12.93
N GLN A 224 10.58 9.29 12.21
CA GLN A 224 10.82 10.63 12.76
C GLN A 224 9.85 10.97 13.89
N ALA A 225 8.57 10.60 13.75
CA ALA A 225 7.57 10.83 14.79
C ALA A 225 7.89 10.07 16.09
N ARG A 226 8.49 8.88 15.99
CA ARG A 226 8.84 8.04 17.16
C ARG A 226 10.21 8.37 17.75
N LEU A 227 11.20 8.68 16.93
CA LEU A 227 12.61 8.75 17.34
C LEU A 227 13.25 10.12 17.07
N GLY A 228 12.52 11.10 16.54
CA GLY A 228 13.06 12.39 16.11
C GLY A 228 13.87 12.31 14.81
N ASN A 229 14.59 13.38 14.47
CA ASN A 229 15.20 13.57 13.15
C ASN A 229 16.55 12.83 12.93
N GLY A 230 16.92 11.91 13.82
CA GLY A 230 18.16 11.13 13.71
C GLY A 230 19.37 11.81 14.34
N PRO A 231 20.59 11.27 14.13
CA PRO A 231 20.87 10.05 13.36
C PRO A 231 20.37 8.78 14.06
N TRP A 232 19.78 7.88 13.30
CA TRP A 232 19.26 6.61 13.80
C TRP A 232 20.27 5.49 13.63
N PRO A 233 20.44 4.58 14.62
CA PRO A 233 21.21 3.36 14.44
C PRO A 233 20.54 2.49 13.37
N THR A 234 21.30 2.07 12.36
CA THR A 234 20.81 1.33 11.20
C THR A 234 21.62 0.05 11.06
N VAL A 235 20.95 -1.10 11.14
CA VAL A 235 21.55 -2.40 10.87
C VAL A 235 21.49 -2.66 9.37
N VAL A 236 22.65 -2.88 8.77
CA VAL A 236 22.76 -3.32 7.37
C VAL A 236 22.72 -4.84 7.34
N CYS A 237 21.84 -5.42 6.55
CA CYS A 237 21.70 -6.85 6.36
C CYS A 237 21.94 -7.22 4.89
N ASP A 238 22.32 -8.48 4.63
CA ASP A 238 22.25 -9.06 3.30
C ASP A 238 20.82 -9.49 2.95
N GLU A 239 20.63 -10.05 1.75
CA GLU A 239 19.34 -10.54 1.25
C GLU A 239 18.74 -11.68 2.10
N ALA A 240 19.58 -12.42 2.81
CA ALA A 240 19.16 -13.49 3.74
C ALA A 240 18.81 -12.96 5.14
N GLY A 241 18.92 -11.63 5.37
CA GLY A 241 18.66 -10.99 6.66
C GLY A 241 19.83 -11.09 7.64
N GLN A 242 21.01 -11.57 7.23
CA GLN A 242 22.20 -11.63 8.08
C GLN A 242 22.77 -10.23 8.28
N ALA A 243 22.97 -9.83 9.54
CA ALA A 243 23.54 -8.53 9.88
C ALA A 243 25.01 -8.41 9.44
N LEU A 244 25.29 -7.44 8.59
CA LEU A 244 26.63 -7.13 8.06
C LEU A 244 27.35 -6.04 8.86
N GLY A 245 26.60 -5.22 9.59
CA GLY A 245 27.17 -4.16 10.40
C GLY A 245 26.14 -3.15 10.88
N LEU A 246 26.59 -2.27 11.79
CA LEU A 246 25.85 -1.15 12.34
C LEU A 246 26.40 0.17 11.78
N VAL A 247 25.54 0.97 11.25
CA VAL A 247 25.80 2.32 10.74
C VAL A 247 24.82 3.30 11.35
N TYR A 248 24.88 4.55 10.94
CA TYR A 248 23.85 5.54 11.28
C TYR A 248 23.23 6.09 10.01
N SER A 249 21.96 6.42 10.08
CA SER A 249 21.21 7.09 9.00
C SER A 249 20.51 8.31 9.55
N ASP A 250 20.36 9.31 8.70
CA ASP A 250 19.51 10.48 8.89
C ASP A 250 18.65 10.69 7.64
N GLU A 251 17.82 11.73 7.64
CA GLU A 251 16.93 12.01 6.51
C GLU A 251 17.70 12.17 5.21
N GLU A 252 18.83 12.87 5.23
CA GLU A 252 19.63 13.13 4.03
C GLU A 252 20.24 11.84 3.47
N SER A 253 20.78 10.98 4.32
CA SER A 253 21.35 9.70 3.90
C SER A 253 20.29 8.74 3.34
N VAL A 254 19.10 8.68 3.94
CA VAL A 254 18.00 7.85 3.43
C VAL A 254 17.48 8.37 2.10
N ARG A 255 17.31 9.70 1.96
CA ARG A 255 16.91 10.29 0.67
C ARG A 255 17.92 9.93 -0.42
N ASN A 256 19.21 10.17 -0.19
CA ASN A 256 20.25 9.84 -1.15
C ASN A 256 20.34 8.33 -1.45
N ALA A 257 20.06 7.46 -0.47
CA ALA A 257 19.99 6.03 -0.69
C ALA A 257 18.85 5.64 -1.63
N LEU A 258 17.65 6.17 -1.41
CA LEU A 258 16.46 5.92 -2.25
C LEU A 258 16.63 6.51 -3.67
N ASP A 259 17.25 7.69 -3.79
CA ASP A 259 17.46 8.34 -5.10
C ASP A 259 18.54 7.64 -5.93
N SER A 260 19.57 7.09 -5.27
CA SER A 260 20.70 6.44 -5.98
C SER A 260 20.57 4.92 -6.09
N GLY A 261 19.67 4.28 -5.34
CA GLY A 261 19.59 2.83 -5.21
C GLY A 261 20.83 2.20 -4.54
N ARG A 262 21.60 2.98 -3.77
CA ARG A 262 22.85 2.56 -3.13
C ARG A 262 22.80 2.77 -1.63
N GLY A 263 23.60 2.01 -0.87
CA GLY A 263 23.74 2.25 0.56
C GLY A 263 24.42 3.59 0.85
N VAL A 264 23.68 4.57 1.33
CA VAL A 264 24.16 5.88 1.78
C VAL A 264 23.87 6.02 3.26
N TYR A 265 24.89 6.39 4.03
CA TYR A 265 24.84 6.41 5.48
C TYR A 265 25.40 7.72 6.04
N HIS A 266 25.08 8.01 7.30
CA HIS A 266 25.63 9.14 8.02
C HIS A 266 26.77 8.70 8.94
N SER A 267 27.88 9.41 8.90
CA SER A 267 29.02 9.23 9.83
C SER A 267 29.27 10.52 10.60
N ARG A 268 29.29 10.45 11.93
CA ARG A 268 29.60 11.61 12.78
C ARG A 268 30.96 12.26 12.47
N ARG A 269 31.90 11.50 11.87
CA ARG A 269 33.25 11.99 11.53
C ARG A 269 33.37 12.42 10.07
N ARG A 270 32.64 11.79 9.15
CA ARG A 270 32.83 11.92 7.70
C ARG A 270 31.64 12.58 6.99
N GLY A 271 30.53 12.85 7.71
CA GLY A 271 29.29 13.25 7.08
C GLY A 271 28.66 12.09 6.31
N LEU A 272 28.06 12.38 5.16
CA LEU A 272 27.51 11.36 4.26
C LEU A 272 28.64 10.51 3.66
N TRP A 273 28.41 9.21 3.55
CA TRP A 273 29.29 8.28 2.84
C TRP A 273 28.51 7.17 2.15
N VAL A 274 29.00 6.74 1.00
CA VAL A 274 28.39 5.70 0.14
C VAL A 274 29.19 4.42 0.31
N LYS A 275 28.48 3.29 0.36
CA LYS A 275 29.09 1.97 0.43
C LYS A 275 28.72 1.15 -0.81
#